data_10a5a5fb90ad0ae0c7faaa7ed77c10ea
#
_entry.id   10a5a5fb90ad0ae0c7faaa7ed77c10ea
#
_cell.length_a   1.000
_cell.length_b   1.000
_cell.length_c   1.000
_cell.angle_alpha   90.00
_cell.angle_beta   90.00
_cell.angle_gamma   90.00
#
_symmetry.space_group_name_H-M   'P 1'
#
loop_
_entity.id
_entity.type
_entity.pdbx_description
1 polymer ?
#
loop_
_entity_poly.entity_id
_entity_poly.type
_entity_poly.pdbx_seq_one_letter_code
_entity_poly.pdbx_strand_id
1 'polypeptide(L)'
;MSALPPGVLVLAPGEGRHYPCGPMQSVFLADGAETGDRYSVSIWWVEPGKPGPGAHVHAANEELFYVVEGTMTFLVGDRHVDAVAGTFLRIPAGVTHDFENRTTARAGALNVYIPGGFEADMPAIVDWFRSQPVDP
;
A
#
# COMPACT_ATOMS: atom_id res chain seq x y z
N MET A 1 1.65 24.92 25.39
CA MET A 1 0.89 24.07 24.44
C MET A 1 0.48 22.77 25.11
N SER A 2 -0.78 22.42 24.99
CA SER A 2 -1.28 21.16 25.50
C SER A 2 -0.78 20.00 24.63
N ALA A 3 -0.46 18.88 25.26
CA ALA A 3 -0.20 17.63 24.52
C ALA A 3 -1.51 17.15 23.87
N LEU A 4 -1.35 16.38 22.81
CA LEU A 4 -2.50 15.71 22.19
C LEU A 4 -3.08 14.67 23.16
N PRO A 5 -4.38 14.42 23.12
CA PRO A 5 -4.98 13.36 23.93
C PRO A 5 -4.32 11.99 23.67
N PRO A 6 -4.33 11.07 24.65
CA PRO A 6 -3.80 9.74 24.46
C PRO A 6 -4.45 9.03 23.27
N GLY A 7 -3.64 8.33 22.49
CA GLY A 7 -4.09 7.58 21.33
C GLY A 7 -4.26 8.40 20.04
N VAL A 8 -4.14 9.73 20.13
CA VAL A 8 -4.16 10.57 18.93
C VAL A 8 -2.80 10.53 18.26
N LEU A 9 -2.78 10.22 16.97
CA LEU A 9 -1.58 10.22 16.14
C LEU A 9 -1.74 11.27 15.04
N VAL A 10 -0.77 12.16 14.91
CA VAL A 10 -0.73 13.15 13.83
C VAL A 10 0.62 13.03 13.14
N LEU A 11 0.58 12.71 11.85
CA LEU A 11 1.76 12.65 11.00
C LEU A 11 1.69 13.76 9.97
N ALA A 12 2.76 14.55 9.88
CA ALA A 12 2.90 15.57 8.85
C ALA A 12 3.13 14.90 7.48
N PRO A 13 2.98 15.64 6.36
CA PRO A 13 3.24 15.08 5.04
C PRO A 13 4.63 14.40 4.97
N GLY A 14 4.66 13.17 4.46
CA GLY A 14 5.89 12.41 4.31
C GLY A 14 6.38 11.70 5.56
N GLU A 15 5.77 11.92 6.70
CA GLU A 15 6.09 11.19 7.93
C GLU A 15 5.46 9.80 7.91
N GLY A 16 6.02 8.90 8.71
CA GLY A 16 5.61 7.51 8.79
C GLY A 16 6.81 6.58 8.75
N ARG A 17 6.58 5.30 8.64
CA ARG A 17 7.63 4.28 8.56
C ARG A 17 7.80 3.87 7.10
N HIS A 18 8.96 4.18 6.53
CA HIS A 18 9.26 4.01 5.11
C HIS A 18 9.93 2.66 4.84
N TYR A 19 9.42 1.96 3.83
CA TYR A 19 9.94 0.65 3.40
C TYR A 19 10.18 0.67 1.90
N PRO A 20 11.45 0.59 1.44
CA PRO A 20 11.74 0.47 0.01
C PRO A 20 11.46 -0.96 -0.46
N CYS A 21 10.70 -1.10 -1.56
CA CYS A 21 10.28 -2.38 -2.10
C CYS A 21 10.54 -2.40 -3.61
N GLY A 22 11.81 -2.41 -4.02
CA GLY A 22 12.18 -2.36 -5.43
C GLY A 22 11.66 -1.10 -6.12
N PRO A 23 10.76 -1.24 -7.13
CA PRO A 23 10.19 -0.09 -7.84
C PRO A 23 9.10 0.63 -7.06
N MET A 24 8.80 0.14 -5.86
CA MET A 24 7.79 0.70 -4.97
C MET A 24 8.43 1.24 -3.70
N GLN A 25 7.70 2.12 -3.05
CA GLN A 25 7.97 2.52 -1.67
C GLN A 25 6.65 2.52 -0.91
N SER A 26 6.61 1.85 0.23
CA SER A 26 5.46 1.95 1.13
C SER A 26 5.80 2.82 2.33
N VAL A 27 4.79 3.53 2.81
CA VAL A 27 4.88 4.36 4.01
C VAL A 27 3.75 3.93 4.93
N PHE A 28 4.10 3.31 6.06
CA PHE A 28 3.10 2.89 7.04
C PHE A 28 2.79 4.04 8.00
N LEU A 29 1.52 4.30 8.14
CA LEU A 29 1.00 5.41 8.95
C LEU A 29 0.49 4.92 10.30
N ALA A 30 -0.15 3.76 10.33
CA ALA A 30 -0.67 3.17 11.56
C ALA A 30 -0.83 1.66 11.37
N ASP A 31 -0.40 0.89 12.37
CA ASP A 31 -0.56 -0.56 12.40
C ASP A 31 -0.16 -1.09 13.79
N GLY A 32 -0.33 -2.38 14.01
CA GLY A 32 0.11 -3.06 15.23
C GLY A 32 -0.53 -2.48 16.49
N ALA A 33 0.30 -2.10 17.45
CA ALA A 33 -0.18 -1.57 18.73
C ALA A 33 -0.96 -0.26 18.60
N GLU A 34 -0.65 0.56 17.59
CA GLU A 34 -1.35 1.83 17.36
C GLU A 34 -2.83 1.63 17.06
N THR A 35 -3.17 0.53 16.43
CA THR A 35 -4.54 0.22 16.00
C THR A 35 -5.15 -0.96 16.76
N GLY A 36 -4.40 -1.59 17.65
CA GLY A 36 -4.80 -2.85 18.28
C GLY A 36 -4.99 -3.97 17.26
N ASP A 37 -4.20 -3.96 16.20
CA ASP A 37 -4.26 -4.91 15.07
C ASP A 37 -5.62 -4.96 14.36
N ARG A 38 -6.45 -3.94 14.53
CA ARG A 38 -7.78 -3.88 13.89
C ARG A 38 -7.70 -3.48 12.43
N TYR A 39 -6.73 -2.64 12.06
CA TYR A 39 -6.51 -2.19 10.69
C TYR A 39 -5.05 -1.75 10.53
N SER A 40 -4.61 -1.71 9.27
CA SER A 40 -3.31 -1.18 8.88
C SER A 40 -3.54 -0.09 7.83
N VAL A 41 -2.88 1.05 7.97
CA VAL A 41 -2.98 2.16 7.01
C VAL A 41 -1.59 2.44 6.45
N SER A 42 -1.48 2.41 5.12
CA SER A 42 -0.22 2.65 4.43
C SER A 42 -0.47 3.37 3.11
N ILE A 43 0.58 4.00 2.58
CA ILE A 43 0.56 4.57 1.23
C ILE A 43 1.60 3.82 0.41
N TRP A 44 1.21 3.42 -0.81
CA TRP A 44 2.07 2.71 -1.73
C TRP A 44 2.32 3.58 -2.95
N TRP A 45 3.60 3.86 -3.19
CA TRP A 45 4.09 4.64 -4.32
C TRP A 45 4.74 3.70 -5.32
N VAL A 46 4.38 3.85 -6.60
CA VAL A 46 4.96 3.05 -7.70
C VAL A 46 5.55 4.01 -8.73
N GLU A 47 6.83 3.78 -9.06
CA GLU A 47 7.54 4.57 -10.05
C GLU A 47 6.93 4.41 -11.44
N PRO A 48 7.12 5.41 -12.34
CA PRO A 48 6.56 5.35 -13.70
C PRO A 48 6.95 4.09 -14.46
N GLY A 49 5.96 3.43 -15.05
CA GLY A 49 6.16 2.25 -15.90
C GLY A 49 6.57 0.99 -15.17
N LYS A 50 6.40 0.93 -13.85
CA LYS A 50 6.90 -0.18 -13.05
C LYS A 50 5.78 -1.07 -12.51
N PRO A 51 6.09 -2.37 -12.31
CA PRO A 51 5.15 -3.29 -11.70
C PRO A 51 4.99 -3.02 -10.20
N GLY A 52 3.91 -3.53 -9.63
CA GLY A 52 3.66 -3.54 -8.20
C GLY A 52 4.06 -4.86 -7.55
N PRO A 53 3.30 -5.30 -6.54
CA PRO A 53 3.65 -6.48 -5.75
C PRO A 53 3.49 -7.81 -6.50
N GLY A 54 2.77 -7.83 -7.61
CA GLY A 54 2.35 -9.04 -8.29
C GLY A 54 0.97 -9.52 -7.82
N ALA A 55 0.32 -10.32 -8.65
CA ALA A 55 -1.02 -10.83 -8.34
C ALA A 55 -0.98 -11.69 -7.08
N HIS A 56 -1.88 -11.40 -6.14
CA HIS A 56 -1.95 -12.10 -4.86
C HIS A 56 -3.38 -12.08 -4.31
N VAL A 57 -3.61 -12.88 -3.29
CA VAL A 57 -4.91 -12.99 -2.62
C VAL A 57 -4.70 -13.08 -1.12
N HIS A 58 -5.58 -12.42 -0.37
CA HIS A 58 -5.62 -12.53 1.10
C HIS A 58 -6.88 -13.31 1.48
N ALA A 59 -6.68 -14.43 2.19
CA ALA A 59 -7.78 -15.33 2.52
C ALA A 59 -8.75 -14.74 3.56
N ALA A 60 -8.25 -13.87 4.44
CA ALA A 60 -9.03 -13.38 5.59
C ALA A 60 -9.05 -11.85 5.74
N ASN A 61 -8.41 -11.12 4.83
CA ASN A 61 -8.28 -9.68 4.94
C ASN A 61 -8.94 -8.99 3.75
N GLU A 62 -9.70 -7.93 4.03
CA GLU A 62 -10.14 -7.03 2.98
C GLU A 62 -9.22 -5.82 2.89
N GLU A 63 -9.20 -5.19 1.73
CA GLU A 63 -8.40 -4.00 1.49
C GLU A 63 -9.23 -2.90 0.88
N LEU A 64 -8.97 -1.68 1.33
CA LEU A 64 -9.52 -0.47 0.74
C LEU A 64 -8.36 0.28 0.12
N PHE A 65 -8.56 0.80 -1.10
CA PHE A 65 -7.60 1.66 -1.78
C PHE A 65 -8.23 2.98 -2.15
N TYR A 66 -7.48 4.04 -1.99
CA TYR A 66 -7.85 5.37 -2.47
C TYR A 66 -6.65 5.95 -3.20
N VAL A 67 -6.78 6.18 -4.50
CA VAL A 67 -5.68 6.71 -5.32
C VAL A 67 -5.50 8.19 -4.99
N VAL A 68 -4.30 8.56 -4.53
CA VAL A 68 -3.99 9.93 -4.08
C VAL A 68 -3.21 10.72 -5.12
N GLU A 69 -2.53 10.06 -6.05
CA GLU A 69 -1.71 10.72 -7.07
C GLU A 69 -1.60 9.83 -8.31
N GLY A 70 -1.63 10.44 -9.48
CA GLY A 70 -1.42 9.73 -10.75
C GLY A 70 -2.56 8.78 -11.11
N THR A 71 -2.23 7.76 -11.88
CA THR A 71 -3.15 6.70 -12.28
C THR A 71 -2.55 5.35 -11.95
N MET A 72 -3.22 4.60 -11.10
CA MET A 72 -2.82 3.25 -10.71
C MET A 72 -3.70 2.25 -11.46
N THR A 73 -3.09 1.27 -12.13
CA THR A 73 -3.84 0.18 -12.76
C THR A 73 -3.97 -0.97 -11.79
N PHE A 74 -5.20 -1.28 -11.40
CA PHE A 74 -5.49 -2.40 -10.50
C PHE A 74 -5.95 -3.61 -11.32
N LEU A 75 -5.42 -4.78 -10.97
CA LEU A 75 -6.00 -6.05 -11.33
C LEU A 75 -7.02 -6.40 -10.24
N VAL A 76 -8.26 -6.71 -10.62
CA VAL A 76 -9.32 -7.13 -9.71
C VAL A 76 -9.98 -8.37 -10.32
N GLY A 77 -9.70 -9.52 -9.73
CA GLY A 77 -10.07 -10.80 -10.33
C GLY A 77 -9.31 -11.00 -11.66
N ASP A 78 -10.04 -10.96 -12.78
CA ASP A 78 -9.49 -11.09 -14.13
C ASP A 78 -9.57 -9.78 -14.95
N ARG A 79 -9.95 -8.67 -14.31
CA ARG A 79 -10.10 -7.36 -14.98
C ARG A 79 -9.07 -6.37 -14.49
N HIS A 80 -8.60 -5.53 -15.44
CA HIS A 80 -7.79 -4.36 -15.11
C HIS A 80 -8.66 -3.11 -15.05
N VAL A 81 -8.42 -2.28 -14.04
CA VAL A 81 -9.12 -1.00 -13.83
C VAL A 81 -8.08 0.10 -13.73
N ASP A 82 -8.14 1.08 -14.63
CA ASP A 82 -7.30 2.27 -14.54
C ASP A 82 -7.93 3.26 -13.56
N ALA A 83 -7.31 3.44 -12.41
CA ALA A 83 -7.83 4.25 -11.33
C ALA A 83 -7.06 5.56 -11.24
N VAL A 84 -7.69 6.65 -11.67
CA VAL A 84 -7.13 8.01 -11.53
C VAL A 84 -7.22 8.48 -10.07
N ALA A 85 -6.45 9.53 -9.73
CA ALA A 85 -6.52 10.15 -8.40
C ALA A 85 -7.97 10.46 -8.02
N GLY A 86 -8.36 10.09 -6.80
CA GLY A 86 -9.73 10.21 -6.31
C GLY A 86 -10.59 8.96 -6.48
N THR A 87 -10.07 7.91 -7.11
CA THR A 87 -10.79 6.65 -7.26
C THR A 87 -10.68 5.81 -5.99
N PHE A 88 -11.80 5.24 -5.58
CA PHE A 88 -11.89 4.33 -4.44
C PHE A 88 -12.16 2.90 -4.90
N LEU A 89 -11.45 1.93 -4.32
CA LEU A 89 -11.68 0.50 -4.55
C LEU A 89 -11.81 -0.21 -3.22
N ARG A 90 -12.75 -1.14 -3.14
CA ARG A 90 -12.84 -2.11 -2.05
C ARG A 90 -12.60 -3.50 -2.61
N ILE A 91 -11.64 -4.21 -2.05
CA ILE A 91 -11.29 -5.57 -2.45
C ILE A 91 -11.58 -6.52 -1.29
N PRO A 92 -12.65 -7.33 -1.38
CA PRO A 92 -12.97 -8.31 -0.35
C PRO A 92 -11.90 -9.38 -0.21
N ALA A 93 -11.88 -10.05 0.94
CA ALA A 93 -11.06 -11.24 1.12
C ALA A 93 -11.37 -12.27 0.03
N GLY A 94 -10.36 -12.98 -0.42
CA GLY A 94 -10.48 -14.05 -1.42
C GLY A 94 -10.47 -13.57 -2.87
N VAL A 95 -10.39 -12.26 -3.13
CA VAL A 95 -10.31 -11.74 -4.50
C VAL A 95 -8.85 -11.50 -4.86
N THR A 96 -8.41 -12.14 -5.95
CA THR A 96 -7.06 -11.92 -6.50
C THR A 96 -6.92 -10.49 -6.99
N HIS A 97 -5.83 -9.82 -6.62
CA HIS A 97 -5.61 -8.43 -7.01
C HIS A 97 -4.13 -8.09 -7.12
N ASP A 98 -3.86 -6.97 -7.77
CA ASP A 98 -2.54 -6.40 -7.96
C ASP A 98 -2.70 -4.93 -8.28
N PHE A 99 -1.61 -4.18 -8.24
CA PHE A 99 -1.59 -2.81 -8.77
C PHE A 99 -0.23 -2.55 -9.43
N GLU A 100 -0.24 -1.71 -10.44
CA GLU A 100 0.96 -1.33 -11.20
C GLU A 100 0.81 0.07 -11.76
N ASN A 101 1.90 0.66 -12.15
CA ASN A 101 1.91 1.98 -12.79
C ASN A 101 2.31 1.85 -14.26
N ARG A 102 1.36 1.99 -15.16
CA ARG A 102 1.55 1.93 -16.62
C ARG A 102 1.80 3.29 -17.25
N THR A 103 1.92 4.35 -16.44
CA THR A 103 2.02 5.72 -16.92
C THR A 103 3.45 6.25 -16.84
N THR A 104 3.65 7.48 -17.30
CA THR A 104 4.95 8.18 -17.27
C THR A 104 5.12 9.07 -16.04
N ALA A 105 4.17 9.05 -15.11
CA ALA A 105 4.22 9.80 -13.86
C ALA A 105 4.09 8.86 -12.67
N ARG A 106 4.62 9.26 -11.52
CA ARG A 106 4.47 8.48 -10.28
C ARG A 106 3.00 8.30 -9.93
N ALA A 107 2.66 7.16 -9.37
CA ALA A 107 1.31 6.88 -8.86
C ALA A 107 1.38 6.47 -7.40
N GLY A 108 0.36 6.84 -6.64
CA GLY A 108 0.27 6.51 -5.22
C GLY A 108 -1.16 6.22 -4.80
N ALA A 109 -1.31 5.25 -3.89
CA ALA A 109 -2.60 4.87 -3.34
C ALA A 109 -2.49 4.66 -1.83
N LEU A 110 -3.46 5.22 -1.10
CA LEU A 110 -3.66 4.90 0.32
C LEU A 110 -4.30 3.53 0.39
N ASN A 111 -3.82 2.70 1.31
CA ASN A 111 -4.32 1.35 1.55
C ASN A 111 -4.76 1.21 3.01
N VAL A 112 -5.93 0.62 3.21
CA VAL A 112 -6.40 0.16 4.52
C VAL A 112 -6.57 -1.34 4.44
N TYR A 113 -5.88 -2.07 5.31
CA TYR A 113 -5.86 -3.53 5.37
C TYR A 113 -6.53 -3.98 6.66
N ILE A 114 -7.58 -4.79 6.55
CA ILE A 114 -8.47 -5.13 7.67
C ILE A 114 -8.67 -6.65 7.76
N PRO A 115 -8.36 -7.29 8.92
CA PRO A 115 -7.68 -6.74 10.09
C PRO A 115 -6.23 -6.34 9.79
N GLY A 116 -5.58 -5.69 10.76
CA GLY A 116 -4.23 -5.16 10.63
C GLY A 116 -3.13 -6.20 10.76
N GLY A 117 -1.90 -5.71 11.00
CA GLY A 117 -0.73 -6.55 11.19
C GLY A 117 0.15 -6.71 9.96
N PHE A 118 -0.16 -6.03 8.86
CA PHE A 118 0.61 -6.17 7.61
C PHE A 118 2.05 -5.71 7.77
N GLU A 119 2.29 -4.66 8.53
CA GLU A 119 3.63 -4.08 8.67
C GLU A 119 4.65 -5.07 9.23
N ALA A 120 4.22 -6.04 10.02
CA ALA A 120 5.11 -7.07 10.55
C ALA A 120 5.80 -7.89 9.45
N ASP A 121 5.20 -7.96 8.26
CA ASP A 121 5.76 -8.68 7.11
C ASP A 121 6.73 -7.81 6.29
N MET A 122 6.75 -6.50 6.52
CA MET A 122 7.54 -5.58 5.68
C MET A 122 9.04 -5.84 5.70
N PRO A 123 9.69 -6.16 6.83
CA PRO A 123 11.12 -6.47 6.79
C PRO A 123 11.46 -7.62 5.83
N ALA A 124 10.66 -8.67 5.82
CA ALA A 124 10.87 -9.80 4.92
C ALA A 124 10.61 -9.41 3.45
N ILE A 125 9.61 -8.58 3.20
CA ILE A 125 9.30 -8.07 1.86
C ILE A 125 10.45 -7.21 1.34
N VAL A 126 10.97 -6.30 2.15
CA VAL A 126 12.12 -5.47 1.79
C VAL A 126 13.34 -6.34 1.44
N ASP A 127 13.62 -7.34 2.26
CA ASP A 127 14.73 -8.25 2.02
C ASP A 127 14.56 -9.05 0.73
N TRP A 128 13.33 -9.49 0.44
CA TRP A 128 13.04 -10.19 -0.80
C TRP A 128 13.36 -9.31 -2.02
N PHE A 129 12.93 -8.04 -2.02
CA PHE A 129 13.22 -7.11 -3.12
C PHE A 129 14.71 -6.85 -3.28
N ARG A 130 15.45 -6.73 -2.17
CA ARG A 130 16.91 -6.53 -2.20
C ARG A 130 17.65 -7.71 -2.83
N SER A 131 17.09 -8.92 -2.72
CA SER A 131 17.69 -10.14 -3.26
C SER A 131 17.41 -10.34 -4.76
N GLN A 132 16.53 -9.53 -5.35
CA GLN A 132 16.19 -9.67 -6.76
C GLN A 132 17.27 -9.04 -7.64
N PRO A 133 17.50 -9.60 -8.88
CA PRO A 133 18.40 -8.99 -9.83
C PRO A 133 17.96 -7.58 -10.18
N VAL A 134 18.94 -6.68 -10.33
CA VAL A 134 18.69 -5.33 -10.83
C VAL A 134 18.45 -5.43 -12.34
N ASP A 135 17.37 -4.82 -12.84
CA ASP A 135 17.10 -4.75 -14.27
C ASP A 135 18.25 -4.00 -14.97
N PRO A 136 18.78 -4.52 -16.09
CA PRO A 136 19.87 -3.87 -16.81
C PRO A 136 19.47 -2.52 -17.40
#